data_2d3a97699a8e8b24b67cd9e4c97217bb
#
_entry.id   2d3a97699a8e8b24b67cd9e4c97217bb
#
_cell.length_a   1.000
_cell.length_b   1.000
_cell.length_c   1.000
_cell.angle_alpha   90.00
_cell.angle_beta   90.00
_cell.angle_gamma   90.00
#
_symmetry.space_group_name_H-M   'P 1'
#
loop_
_entity.id
_entity.type
_entity.pdbx_description
1 polymer ?
#
loop_
_entity_poly.entity_id
_entity_poly.type
_entity_poly.pdbx_seq_one_letter_code
_entity_poly.pdbx_strand_id
1 'polypeptide(L)'
;MAKMNAARWYGAKDVRIEEVDVPEVQPHQVKIAVKYTGICGTDLHEYLDGPIFIPTETEHVYSGQKAPVTLGHEFAGEIVEVGSAVTRVKVGDRVTVEPILAKHNLVGDYNLDPNLNFVGLAADGGFAKYCVLDGDIVHKVPDSLSYEQAVLDRTSCCGCLRGPSVGS
;
A
#
# COMPACT_ATOMS: atom_id res chain seq x y z
N MET A 1 -4.49 -22.87 -3.76
CA MET A 1 -4.22 -21.67 -2.94
C MET A 1 -5.54 -21.03 -2.53
N ALA A 2 -5.57 -20.30 -1.42
CA ALA A 2 -6.78 -19.54 -1.03
C ALA A 2 -7.02 -18.41 -2.03
N LYS A 3 -8.30 -18.08 -2.25
CA LYS A 3 -8.70 -17.00 -3.17
C LYS A 3 -9.30 -15.81 -2.41
N MET A 4 -9.22 -14.64 -3.02
CA MET A 4 -9.82 -13.41 -2.53
C MET A 4 -10.31 -12.54 -3.68
N ASN A 5 -11.31 -11.69 -3.42
CA ASN A 5 -11.72 -10.67 -4.38
C ASN A 5 -10.76 -9.47 -4.30
N ALA A 6 -10.45 -8.90 -5.46
CA ALA A 6 -9.65 -7.69 -5.62
C ALA A 6 -10.21 -6.80 -6.73
N ALA A 7 -10.10 -5.48 -6.56
CA ALA A 7 -10.42 -4.52 -7.63
C ALA A 7 -9.15 -4.24 -8.45
N ARG A 8 -9.10 -4.79 -9.65
CA ARG A 8 -7.93 -4.73 -10.52
C ARG A 8 -8.12 -3.75 -11.67
N TRP A 9 -7.16 -2.87 -11.84
CA TRP A 9 -7.12 -1.90 -12.93
C TRP A 9 -6.45 -2.53 -14.16
N TYR A 10 -7.13 -2.50 -15.30
CA TYR A 10 -6.66 -2.99 -16.60
C TYR A 10 -6.36 -1.88 -17.60
N GLY A 11 -6.89 -0.68 -17.35
CA GLY A 11 -6.77 0.48 -18.21
C GLY A 11 -7.77 1.57 -17.81
N ALA A 12 -7.74 2.70 -18.50
CA ALA A 12 -8.71 3.78 -18.30
C ALA A 12 -10.14 3.27 -18.40
N LYS A 13 -10.96 3.55 -17.41
CA LYS A 13 -12.37 3.14 -17.27
C LYS A 13 -12.59 1.62 -17.20
N ASP A 14 -11.52 0.86 -16.93
CA ASP A 14 -11.58 -0.61 -16.83
C ASP A 14 -11.00 -1.07 -15.49
N VAL A 15 -11.81 -1.06 -14.45
CA VAL A 15 -11.55 -1.69 -13.14
C VAL A 15 -12.51 -2.84 -12.96
N ARG A 16 -11.98 -4.02 -12.68
CA ARG A 16 -12.75 -5.26 -12.54
C ARG A 16 -12.62 -5.84 -11.14
N ILE A 17 -13.74 -6.32 -10.61
CA ILE A 17 -13.72 -7.14 -9.40
C ILE A 17 -13.54 -8.58 -9.83
N GLU A 18 -12.43 -9.17 -9.45
CA GLU A 18 -12.12 -10.55 -9.82
C GLU A 18 -11.51 -11.34 -8.66
N GLU A 19 -11.58 -12.65 -8.79
CA GLU A 19 -10.99 -13.57 -7.82
C GLU A 19 -9.52 -13.82 -8.18
N VAL A 20 -8.64 -13.47 -7.25
CA VAL A 20 -7.19 -13.65 -7.36
C VAL A 20 -6.66 -14.57 -6.27
N ASP A 21 -5.46 -15.12 -6.45
CA ASP A 21 -4.79 -15.87 -5.41
C ASP A 21 -4.39 -14.94 -4.24
N VAL A 22 -4.55 -15.43 -3.01
CA VAL A 22 -4.01 -14.74 -1.83
C VAL A 22 -2.48 -14.83 -1.89
N PRO A 23 -1.77 -13.68 -1.89
CA PRO A 23 -0.31 -13.68 -2.04
C PRO A 23 0.39 -14.32 -0.84
N GLU A 24 1.51 -14.97 -1.08
CA GLU A 24 2.40 -15.53 -0.06
C GLU A 24 3.31 -14.45 0.53
N VAL A 25 3.65 -14.60 1.82
CA VAL A 25 4.49 -13.65 2.54
C VAL A 25 5.96 -14.05 2.38
N GLN A 26 6.78 -13.12 1.89
CA GLN A 26 8.23 -13.27 1.85
C GLN A 26 8.87 -12.91 3.21
N PRO A 27 10.13 -13.29 3.48
CA PRO A 27 10.75 -13.09 4.79
C PRO A 27 10.70 -11.65 5.34
N HIS A 28 10.74 -10.63 4.50
CA HIS A 28 10.71 -9.22 4.86
C HIS A 28 9.31 -8.58 4.82
N GLN A 29 8.29 -9.37 4.48
CA GLN A 29 6.94 -8.88 4.23
C GLN A 29 5.96 -9.22 5.37
N VAL A 30 4.83 -8.53 5.34
CA VAL A 30 3.67 -8.81 6.17
C VAL A 30 2.42 -8.92 5.32
N LYS A 31 1.44 -9.71 5.79
CA LYS A 31 0.10 -9.79 5.21
C LYS A 31 -0.88 -9.04 6.12
N ILE A 32 -1.57 -8.08 5.54
CA ILE A 32 -2.59 -7.28 6.23
C ILE A 32 -3.97 -7.73 5.76
N ALA A 33 -4.83 -8.09 6.71
CA ALA A 33 -6.27 -8.18 6.49
C ALA A 33 -6.82 -6.75 6.46
N VAL A 34 -7.11 -6.24 5.29
CA VAL A 34 -7.61 -4.88 5.09
C VAL A 34 -8.99 -4.75 5.72
N LYS A 35 -9.17 -3.75 6.57
CA LYS A 35 -10.45 -3.43 7.23
C LYS A 35 -11.14 -2.26 6.57
N TYR A 36 -10.39 -1.20 6.27
CA TYR A 36 -10.86 0.00 5.59
C TYR A 36 -9.83 0.48 4.58
N THR A 37 -10.32 1.02 3.49
CA THR A 37 -9.48 1.65 2.46
C THR A 37 -10.18 2.92 1.96
N GLY A 38 -9.39 3.98 1.76
CA GLY A 38 -9.81 5.22 1.13
C GLY A 38 -9.70 5.13 -0.39
N ILE A 39 -10.44 5.99 -1.08
CA ILE A 39 -10.30 6.24 -2.51
C ILE A 39 -9.60 7.59 -2.66
N CYS A 40 -8.37 7.57 -3.16
CA CYS A 40 -7.59 8.78 -3.43
C CYS A 40 -7.98 9.40 -4.79
N GLY A 41 -7.73 10.70 -4.93
CA GLY A 41 -7.82 11.36 -6.23
C GLY A 41 -6.95 10.71 -7.30
N THR A 42 -5.81 10.11 -6.90
CA THR A 42 -4.92 9.37 -7.81
C THR A 42 -5.60 8.12 -8.39
N ASP A 43 -6.35 7.35 -7.57
CA ASP A 43 -7.13 6.21 -8.07
C ASP A 43 -8.16 6.65 -9.13
N LEU A 44 -8.80 7.81 -8.89
CA LEU A 44 -9.76 8.39 -9.83
C LEU A 44 -9.09 8.84 -11.13
N HIS A 45 -7.92 9.48 -11.05
CA HIS A 45 -7.16 9.90 -12.23
C HIS A 45 -6.69 8.69 -13.05
N GLU A 46 -6.18 7.64 -12.40
CA GLU A 46 -5.85 6.39 -13.09
C GLU A 46 -7.07 5.75 -13.77
N TYR A 47 -8.23 5.79 -13.10
CA TYR A 47 -9.46 5.27 -13.67
C TYR A 47 -9.94 6.08 -14.89
N LEU A 48 -9.89 7.42 -14.84
CA LEU A 48 -10.43 8.27 -15.89
C LEU A 48 -9.50 8.39 -17.11
N ASP A 49 -8.22 8.61 -16.85
CA ASP A 49 -7.24 9.09 -17.81
C ASP A 49 -5.95 8.24 -17.87
N GLY A 50 -5.83 7.21 -17.03
CA GLY A 50 -4.62 6.37 -16.93
C GLY A 50 -4.25 5.65 -18.24
N PRO A 51 -2.98 5.17 -18.33
CA PRO A 51 -2.02 5.07 -17.23
C PRO A 51 -1.29 6.39 -16.96
N ILE A 52 -1.13 6.75 -15.69
CA ILE A 52 -0.35 7.89 -15.23
C ILE A 52 0.86 7.40 -14.42
N PHE A 53 0.61 6.61 -13.36
CA PHE A 53 1.63 6.02 -12.49
C PHE A 53 1.71 4.49 -12.66
N ILE A 54 0.63 3.85 -13.13
CA ILE A 54 0.57 2.39 -13.27
C ILE A 54 1.41 1.97 -14.48
N PRO A 55 2.46 1.14 -14.28
CA PRO A 55 3.25 0.64 -15.39
C PRO A 55 2.45 -0.35 -16.23
N THR A 56 2.45 -0.18 -17.55
CA THR A 56 1.69 -1.03 -18.48
C THR A 56 2.57 -1.84 -19.42
N GLU A 57 3.69 -1.29 -19.84
CA GLU A 57 4.59 -1.93 -20.82
C GLU A 57 5.70 -2.73 -20.13
N THR A 58 6.41 -2.09 -19.20
CA THR A 58 7.52 -2.69 -18.45
C THR A 58 7.16 -2.82 -16.98
N GLU A 59 7.63 -3.87 -16.33
CA GLU A 59 7.46 -4.07 -14.90
C GLU A 59 8.20 -3.00 -14.10
N HIS A 60 7.59 -2.57 -13.00
CA HIS A 60 8.22 -1.61 -12.08
C HIS A 60 9.44 -2.24 -11.39
N VAL A 61 10.53 -1.50 -11.31
CA VAL A 61 11.86 -2.01 -10.91
C VAL A 61 11.92 -2.57 -9.49
N TYR A 62 11.06 -2.12 -8.57
CA TYR A 62 11.07 -2.57 -7.18
C TYR A 62 10.02 -3.65 -6.90
N SER A 63 8.86 -3.57 -7.51
CA SER A 63 7.79 -4.55 -7.30
C SER A 63 7.81 -5.72 -8.27
N GLY A 64 8.43 -5.55 -9.45
CA GLY A 64 8.33 -6.50 -10.54
C GLY A 64 6.92 -6.63 -11.13
N GLN A 65 6.03 -5.67 -10.85
CA GLN A 65 4.63 -5.71 -11.29
C GLN A 65 4.35 -4.64 -12.35
N LYS A 66 3.33 -4.92 -13.15
CA LYS A 66 2.68 -4.00 -14.09
C LYS A 66 1.20 -4.34 -14.19
N ALA A 67 0.45 -3.54 -14.90
CA ALA A 67 -0.98 -3.81 -15.12
C ALA A 67 -1.22 -5.25 -15.64
N PRO A 68 -2.29 -5.93 -15.15
CA PRO A 68 -3.27 -5.41 -14.21
C PRO A 68 -2.79 -5.43 -12.75
N VAL A 69 -3.07 -4.37 -11.98
CA VAL A 69 -2.71 -4.25 -10.56
C VAL A 69 -3.95 -3.98 -9.71
N THR A 70 -3.92 -4.44 -8.46
CA THR A 70 -4.95 -4.12 -7.47
C THR A 70 -4.74 -2.69 -6.98
N LEU A 71 -5.75 -1.83 -7.12
CA LEU A 71 -5.69 -0.44 -6.66
C LEU A 71 -5.73 -0.31 -5.13
N GLY A 72 -5.68 0.94 -4.66
CA GLY A 72 -5.84 1.33 -3.25
C GLY A 72 -4.51 1.45 -2.51
N HIS A 73 -4.18 2.68 -2.14
CA HIS A 73 -2.93 3.03 -1.44
C HIS A 73 -3.16 3.76 -0.11
N GLU A 74 -4.42 3.87 0.32
CA GLU A 74 -4.83 4.48 1.58
C GLU A 74 -5.63 3.47 2.39
N PHE A 75 -4.96 2.59 3.15
CA PHE A 75 -5.66 1.54 3.88
C PHE A 75 -5.09 1.27 5.26
N ALA A 76 -5.96 0.74 6.11
CA ALA A 76 -5.63 0.25 7.43
C ALA A 76 -6.22 -1.15 7.65
N GLY A 77 -5.57 -1.93 8.50
CA GLY A 77 -6.00 -3.28 8.77
C GLY A 77 -5.25 -3.92 9.93
N GLU A 78 -5.35 -5.22 10.00
CA GLU A 78 -4.73 -6.05 11.02
C GLU A 78 -3.71 -6.98 10.38
N ILE A 79 -2.53 -7.10 10.96
CA ILE A 79 -1.52 -8.05 10.51
C ILE A 79 -1.97 -9.47 10.83
N VAL A 80 -2.06 -10.32 9.81
CA VAL A 80 -2.46 -11.73 9.95
C VAL A 80 -1.32 -12.72 9.69
N GLU A 81 -0.23 -12.25 9.08
CA GLU A 81 0.96 -13.05 8.82
C GLU A 81 2.20 -12.17 8.76
N VAL A 82 3.33 -12.66 9.26
CA VAL A 82 4.59 -11.91 9.35
C VAL A 82 5.72 -12.78 8.83
N GLY A 83 6.52 -12.25 7.93
CA GLY A 83 7.73 -12.90 7.42
C GLY A 83 8.83 -12.97 8.48
N SER A 84 9.70 -13.96 8.35
CA SER A 84 10.70 -14.32 9.37
C SER A 84 11.74 -13.24 9.69
N ALA A 85 11.95 -12.27 8.79
CA ALA A 85 12.90 -11.17 8.99
C ALA A 85 12.26 -9.90 9.56
N VAL A 86 10.93 -9.85 9.68
CA VAL A 86 10.22 -8.68 10.20
C VAL A 86 10.23 -8.70 11.73
N THR A 87 10.69 -7.61 12.35
CA THR A 87 10.83 -7.51 13.82
C THR A 87 10.01 -6.37 14.44
N ARG A 88 9.57 -5.38 13.64
CA ARG A 88 8.92 -4.15 14.13
C ARG A 88 7.45 -4.33 14.49
N VAL A 89 6.80 -5.32 13.87
CA VAL A 89 5.37 -5.59 13.99
C VAL A 89 5.13 -7.09 14.15
N LYS A 90 3.94 -7.48 14.62
CA LYS A 90 3.55 -8.88 14.86
C LYS A 90 2.10 -9.12 14.45
N VAL A 91 1.72 -10.38 14.33
CA VAL A 91 0.33 -10.81 14.12
C VAL A 91 -0.58 -10.22 15.20
N GLY A 92 -1.72 -9.68 14.78
CA GLY A 92 -2.69 -8.99 15.62
C GLY A 92 -2.43 -7.48 15.79
N ASP A 93 -1.29 -6.95 15.36
CA ASP A 93 -1.06 -5.51 15.38
C ASP A 93 -2.01 -4.81 14.38
N ARG A 94 -2.61 -3.71 14.86
CA ARG A 94 -3.41 -2.80 14.03
C ARG A 94 -2.46 -1.82 13.35
N VAL A 95 -2.64 -1.65 12.04
CA VAL A 95 -1.65 -0.92 11.24
C VAL A 95 -2.29 -0.05 10.16
N THR A 96 -1.58 1.00 9.80
CA THR A 96 -1.74 1.76 8.56
C THR A 96 -0.47 1.61 7.71
N VAL A 97 -0.52 2.01 6.46
CA VAL A 97 0.56 1.78 5.50
C VAL A 97 1.07 3.11 4.94
N GLU A 98 2.37 3.27 4.88
CA GLU A 98 3.05 4.27 4.06
C GLU A 98 3.38 3.61 2.70
N PRO A 99 2.56 3.75 1.65
CA PRO A 99 2.61 2.89 0.46
C PRO A 99 3.71 3.26 -0.52
N ILE A 100 4.86 3.69 -0.03
CA ILE A 100 5.97 4.15 -0.85
C ILE A 100 6.77 2.96 -1.37
N LEU A 101 6.98 2.93 -2.67
CA LEU A 101 7.91 2.04 -3.36
C LEU A 101 9.13 2.84 -3.80
N ALA A 102 10.22 2.75 -3.02
CA ALA A 102 11.50 3.39 -3.31
C ALA A 102 12.66 2.48 -2.90
N LYS A 103 13.83 2.72 -3.46
CA LYS A 103 15.03 1.93 -3.15
C LYS A 103 15.48 2.20 -1.72
N HIS A 104 15.30 1.17 -0.87
CA HIS A 104 15.92 1.02 0.45
C HIS A 104 15.71 2.13 1.48
N ASN A 105 14.77 3.06 1.32
CA ASN A 105 14.78 4.13 2.29
C ASN A 105 13.49 4.80 2.59
N LEU A 106 13.00 4.42 3.67
CA LEU A 106 12.09 5.15 4.51
C LEU A 106 12.81 6.22 5.36
N VAL A 107 14.12 6.29 5.31
CA VAL A 107 14.93 7.25 6.06
C VAL A 107 15.70 8.11 5.06
N GLY A 108 15.22 9.32 4.83
CA GLY A 108 15.93 10.31 4.03
C GLY A 108 15.22 10.65 2.71
N ASP A 109 15.95 10.65 1.62
CA ASP A 109 15.59 11.30 0.38
C ASP A 109 14.83 10.38 -0.62
N TYR A 110 13.91 9.50 -0.14
CA TYR A 110 13.16 8.59 -1.01
C TYR A 110 12.35 9.34 -2.09
N ASN A 111 11.96 10.58 -1.81
CA ASN A 111 11.30 11.48 -2.75
C ASN A 111 12.20 11.96 -3.89
N LEU A 112 13.50 11.70 -3.83
CA LEU A 112 14.46 11.93 -4.90
C LEU A 112 14.72 10.69 -5.75
N ASP A 113 14.12 9.55 -5.40
CA ASP A 113 14.25 8.32 -6.18
C ASP A 113 13.56 8.48 -7.54
N PRO A 114 14.29 8.34 -8.67
CA PRO A 114 13.70 8.49 -10.00
C PRO A 114 12.66 7.42 -10.34
N ASN A 115 12.63 6.32 -9.58
CA ASN A 115 11.67 5.23 -9.74
C ASN A 115 10.65 5.18 -8.60
N LEU A 116 10.51 6.28 -7.85
CA LEU A 116 9.49 6.39 -6.81
C LEU A 116 8.11 6.09 -7.38
N ASN A 117 7.40 5.17 -6.72
CA ASN A 117 6.02 4.85 -7.03
C ASN A 117 5.30 4.38 -5.75
N PHE A 118 4.10 3.80 -5.88
CA PHE A 118 3.25 3.49 -4.74
C PHE A 118 2.66 2.08 -4.84
N VAL A 119 2.49 1.44 -3.67
CA VAL A 119 1.60 0.29 -3.49
C VAL A 119 0.19 0.72 -3.90
N GLY A 120 -0.54 -0.12 -4.62
CA GLY A 120 -1.83 0.22 -5.20
C GLY A 120 -1.78 0.92 -6.56
N LEU A 121 -0.55 1.21 -7.09
CA LEU A 121 -0.32 1.73 -8.43
C LEU A 121 0.72 0.90 -9.18
N ALA A 122 1.94 0.76 -8.63
CA ALA A 122 2.99 -0.06 -9.23
C ALA A 122 3.19 -1.41 -8.51
N ALA A 123 2.38 -1.70 -7.52
CA ALA A 123 2.25 -3.00 -6.86
C ALA A 123 0.81 -3.17 -6.38
N ASP A 124 0.38 -4.40 -6.14
CA ASP A 124 -0.95 -4.70 -5.64
C ASP A 124 -1.22 -4.02 -4.29
N GLY A 125 -2.38 -3.36 -4.16
CA GLY A 125 -2.77 -2.52 -3.05
C GLY A 125 -3.95 -3.02 -2.23
N GLY A 126 -4.60 -2.07 -1.53
CA GLY A 126 -5.59 -2.33 -0.48
C GLY A 126 -7.03 -2.54 -0.95
N PHE A 127 -7.36 -2.41 -2.25
CA PHE A 127 -8.70 -2.74 -2.74
C PHE A 127 -8.88 -4.27 -2.89
N ALA A 128 -8.47 -5.00 -1.88
CA ALA A 128 -8.56 -6.45 -1.75
C ALA A 128 -8.77 -6.86 -0.29
N LYS A 129 -9.13 -8.11 -0.05
CA LYS A 129 -9.28 -8.65 1.30
C LYS A 129 -7.94 -8.69 2.06
N TYR A 130 -6.86 -9.02 1.35
CA TYR A 130 -5.51 -9.06 1.90
C TYR A 130 -4.56 -8.28 0.99
N CYS A 131 -3.59 -7.61 1.62
CA CYS A 131 -2.47 -6.99 0.94
C CYS A 131 -1.16 -7.49 1.57
N VAL A 132 -0.16 -7.82 0.73
CA VAL A 132 1.18 -8.23 1.17
C VAL A 132 2.16 -7.16 0.74
N LEU A 133 2.97 -6.67 1.68
CA LEU A 133 3.92 -5.58 1.46
C LEU A 133 5.07 -5.64 2.48
N ASP A 134 6.10 -4.85 2.28
CA ASP A 134 7.25 -4.82 3.15
C ASP A 134 6.89 -4.32 4.56
N GLY A 135 7.40 -5.00 5.58
CA GLY A 135 7.14 -4.66 6.97
C GLY A 135 7.65 -3.28 7.39
N ASP A 136 8.60 -2.72 6.64
CA ASP A 136 9.20 -1.42 6.94
C ASP A 136 8.29 -0.23 6.63
N ILE A 137 7.35 -0.39 5.70
CA ILE A 137 6.37 0.64 5.33
C ILE A 137 5.06 0.54 6.13
N VAL A 138 5.05 -0.28 7.17
CA VAL A 138 3.86 -0.52 8.02
C VAL A 138 4.03 0.12 9.37
N HIS A 139 3.03 0.89 9.81
CA HIS A 139 3.05 1.64 11.06
C HIS A 139 1.91 1.22 11.98
N LYS A 140 2.24 0.99 13.27
CA LYS A 140 1.23 0.64 14.28
C LYS A 140 0.30 1.81 14.53
N VAL A 141 -0.98 1.49 14.61
CA VAL A 141 -2.03 2.43 14.97
C VAL A 141 -2.33 2.27 16.47
N PRO A 142 -2.40 3.37 17.25
CA PRO A 142 -2.83 3.31 18.64
C PRO A 142 -4.20 2.68 18.81
N ASP A 143 -4.41 1.92 19.88
CA ASP A 143 -5.69 1.24 20.15
C ASP A 143 -6.86 2.20 20.33
N SER A 144 -6.57 3.47 20.66
CA SER A 144 -7.56 4.54 20.81
C SER A 144 -8.17 5.02 19.49
N LEU A 145 -7.53 4.75 18.35
CA LEU A 145 -8.04 5.10 17.03
C LEU A 145 -8.82 3.96 16.41
N SER A 146 -9.96 4.24 15.77
CA SER A 146 -10.66 3.25 14.96
C SER A 146 -9.90 3.01 13.62
N TYR A 147 -10.23 1.95 12.90
CA TYR A 147 -9.64 1.72 11.57
C TYR A 147 -10.03 2.81 10.56
N GLU A 148 -11.26 3.34 10.67
CA GLU A 148 -11.74 4.46 9.85
C GLU A 148 -10.90 5.71 10.08
N GLN A 149 -10.57 6.01 11.34
CA GLN A 149 -9.69 7.13 11.68
C GLN A 149 -8.26 6.88 11.20
N ALA A 150 -7.76 5.66 11.33
CA ALA A 150 -6.42 5.29 10.89
C ALA A 150 -6.20 5.44 9.38
N VAL A 151 -7.23 5.20 8.56
CA VAL A 151 -7.18 5.45 7.12
C VAL A 151 -7.06 6.94 6.81
N LEU A 152 -7.77 7.80 7.57
CA LEU A 152 -7.76 9.25 7.39
C LEU A 152 -6.42 9.89 7.80
N ASP A 153 -5.69 9.29 8.73
CA ASP A 153 -4.38 9.78 9.17
C ASP A 153 -3.40 9.89 7.99
N ARG A 154 -3.43 8.95 7.07
CA ARG A 154 -2.63 9.00 5.86
C ARG A 154 -3.00 10.17 4.93
N THR A 155 -4.27 10.42 4.73
CA THR A 155 -4.76 11.56 3.92
C THR A 155 -4.29 12.88 4.52
N SER A 156 -4.17 12.95 5.85
CA SER A 156 -3.63 14.10 6.58
C SER A 156 -2.12 14.26 6.42
N CYS A 157 -1.35 13.17 6.30
CA CYS A 157 0.11 13.21 6.12
C CYS A 157 0.54 13.80 4.77
N CYS A 158 -0.26 13.68 3.73
CA CYS A 158 0.01 14.36 2.45
C CYS A 158 -0.09 15.89 2.57
N GLY A 159 -0.77 16.41 3.60
CA GLY A 159 -0.90 17.84 3.89
C GLY A 159 -0.05 18.35 5.05
N CYS A 160 0.50 17.48 5.88
CA CYS A 160 1.36 17.87 6.99
C CYS A 160 2.81 18.02 6.50
N LEU A 161 3.19 19.25 6.14
CA LEU A 161 4.56 19.70 6.23
C LEU A 161 5.08 19.35 7.63
N ARG A 162 6.20 18.65 7.73
CA ARG A 162 6.90 18.42 8.99
C ARG A 162 7.00 19.75 9.72
N GLY A 163 6.31 19.87 10.84
CA GLY A 163 6.57 20.93 11.79
C GLY A 163 8.04 20.88 12.21
N PRO A 164 8.66 22.01 12.55
CA PRO A 164 10.05 22.03 12.98
C PRO A 164 10.22 21.06 14.14
N SER A 165 11.22 20.17 14.04
CA SER A 165 11.65 19.32 15.14
C SER A 165 11.94 20.23 16.34
N VAL A 166 11.12 20.14 17.37
CA VAL A 166 11.42 20.78 18.65
C VAL A 166 12.62 20.02 19.22
N GLY A 167 13.81 20.55 18.98
CA GLY A 167 15.01 20.11 19.66
C GLY A 167 14.88 20.40 21.15
N SER A 168 15.05 19.41 21.95
CA SER A 168 15.33 19.51 23.38
C SER A 168 16.80 19.80 23.61
#